data_2ef7b6f0fbfb2291774306c5d27a269e
#
_entry.id   2ef7b6f0fbfb2291774306c5d27a269e
#
_cell.length_a   1.000
_cell.length_b   1.000
_cell.length_c   1.000
_cell.angle_alpha   90.00
_cell.angle_beta   90.00
_cell.angle_gamma   90.00
#
_symmetry.space_group_name_H-M   'P 1'
#
loop_
_entity.id
_entity.type
_entity.pdbx_description
1 polymer ?
#
loop_
_entity_poly.entity_id
_entity_poly.type
_entity_poly.pdbx_seq_one_letter_code
_entity_poly.pdbx_strand_id
1 'polypeptide(L)'
;MQKSPGRSRRRHGKGRRLAAQKGLASAAKKASRVAAEGLVAVAVEGNKGAVVEVNSETDFVAKNEIFQEYVEDAALVALMNNGELCDMKNFQCPKVHKSFEERLTDMIAKIGENMNLRRAKVVEVSEGVVAPYVHNVTRNNLGKIGVLVALESKADKAKLAELGKHIAMHVAASQPLFLTIADVDPAAVEHEKSIFAEQAKASGKPANIIEKMVEGRIRKYYDEVVLEEQAYIMDPDKKVKQVIADAAKELGADIKIKDFACFKLGEGIQKKEEDFAAEVAAQLNK
;
A
#
# COMPACT_ATOMS: atom_id res chain seq x y z
N MET A 1 55.50 28.99 -9.78
CA MET A 1 55.14 27.57 -9.62
C MET A 1 53.64 27.44 -9.51
N GLN A 2 52.95 27.13 -10.60
CA GLN A 2 51.49 26.93 -10.63
C GLN A 2 51.21 25.48 -10.20
N LYS A 3 50.42 25.31 -9.11
CA LYS A 3 49.92 24.00 -8.68
C LYS A 3 48.79 23.53 -9.59
N SER A 4 49.01 22.42 -10.29
CA SER A 4 48.04 21.85 -11.24
C SER A 4 46.76 21.37 -10.58
N PRO A 5 45.54 21.71 -11.14
CA PRO A 5 44.25 21.35 -10.54
C PRO A 5 43.82 19.90 -10.68
N GLY A 6 44.63 19.04 -11.29
CA GLY A 6 44.20 17.69 -11.67
C GLY A 6 44.21 16.63 -10.56
N ARG A 7 44.91 16.84 -9.45
CA ARG A 7 45.01 15.82 -8.38
C ARG A 7 43.86 15.79 -7.39
N SER A 8 43.16 16.88 -7.19
CA SER A 8 42.03 16.98 -6.24
C SER A 8 40.78 16.25 -6.78
N ARG A 9 40.43 16.46 -8.06
CA ARG A 9 39.25 15.82 -8.69
C ARG A 9 39.33 14.30 -8.76
N ARG A 10 40.52 13.73 -8.98
CA ARG A 10 40.71 12.26 -9.04
C ARG A 10 40.58 11.59 -7.68
N ARG A 11 40.95 12.23 -6.59
CA ARG A 11 40.82 11.70 -5.22
C ARG A 11 39.34 11.68 -4.77
N HIS A 12 38.56 12.70 -5.09
CA HIS A 12 37.11 12.75 -4.79
C HIS A 12 36.33 11.66 -5.56
N GLY A 13 36.64 11.41 -6.82
CA GLY A 13 36.00 10.37 -7.61
C GLY A 13 36.25 8.94 -7.11
N LYS A 14 37.48 8.65 -6.67
CA LYS A 14 37.82 7.34 -6.09
C LYS A 14 37.14 7.11 -4.74
N GLY A 15 37.05 8.13 -3.89
CA GLY A 15 36.38 8.06 -2.60
C GLY A 15 34.87 7.80 -2.74
N ARG A 16 34.20 8.46 -3.69
CA ARG A 16 32.77 8.25 -3.99
C ARG A 16 32.50 6.83 -4.50
N ARG A 17 33.32 6.30 -5.41
CA ARG A 17 33.17 4.92 -5.92
C ARG A 17 33.37 3.88 -4.82
N LEU A 18 34.33 4.06 -3.94
CA LEU A 18 34.57 3.15 -2.83
C LEU A 18 33.44 3.17 -1.79
N ALA A 19 32.87 4.34 -1.51
CA ALA A 19 31.72 4.49 -0.63
C ALA A 19 30.46 3.81 -1.22
N ALA A 20 30.19 3.99 -2.51
CA ALA A 20 29.09 3.33 -3.21
C ALA A 20 29.25 1.79 -3.20
N GLN A 21 30.45 1.28 -3.46
CA GLN A 21 30.72 -0.17 -3.40
C GLN A 21 30.53 -0.74 -1.99
N LYS A 22 30.95 -0.02 -0.93
CA LYS A 22 30.72 -0.42 0.47
C LYS A 22 29.24 -0.38 0.82
N GLY A 23 28.49 0.62 0.32
CA GLY A 23 27.06 0.73 0.49
C GLY A 23 26.30 -0.46 -0.12
N LEU A 24 26.62 -0.79 -1.38
CA LEU A 24 26.05 -1.95 -2.07
C LEU A 24 26.35 -3.27 -1.35
N ALA A 25 27.60 -3.48 -0.90
CA ALA A 25 27.97 -4.68 -0.15
C ALA A 25 27.25 -4.75 1.21
N SER A 26 27.02 -3.61 1.88
CA SER A 26 26.24 -3.54 3.12
C SER A 26 24.77 -3.86 2.90
N ALA A 27 24.16 -3.30 1.86
CA ALA A 27 22.77 -3.56 1.49
C ALA A 27 22.58 -5.04 1.11
N ALA A 28 23.46 -5.61 0.28
CA ALA A 28 23.40 -7.01 -0.12
C ALA A 28 23.43 -7.98 1.08
N LYS A 29 24.29 -7.71 2.09
CA LYS A 29 24.34 -8.52 3.32
C LYS A 29 23.05 -8.49 4.15
N LYS A 30 22.26 -7.44 4.02
CA LYS A 30 21.03 -7.26 4.80
C LYS A 30 19.77 -7.66 4.03
N ALA A 31 19.86 -7.81 2.72
CA ALA A 31 18.70 -8.08 1.83
C ALA A 31 17.87 -9.31 2.22
N SER A 32 18.47 -10.29 2.92
CA SER A 32 17.80 -11.49 3.40
C SER A 32 17.04 -11.32 4.73
N ARG A 33 17.21 -10.16 5.39
CA ARG A 33 16.52 -9.89 6.66
C ARG A 33 15.08 -9.46 6.41
N VAL A 34 14.17 -9.95 7.22
CA VAL A 34 12.75 -9.60 7.10
C VAL A 34 12.54 -8.12 7.45
N ALA A 35 11.95 -7.38 6.53
CA ALA A 35 11.60 -5.98 6.69
C ALA A 35 10.07 -5.86 6.54
N ALA A 36 9.34 -5.88 7.65
CA ALA A 36 7.88 -5.86 7.70
C ALA A 36 7.32 -4.61 8.42
N GLU A 37 8.20 -3.81 9.01
CA GLU A 37 7.91 -2.49 9.55
C GLU A 37 8.18 -1.41 8.48
N GLY A 38 8.06 -0.13 8.82
CA GLY A 38 8.28 0.98 7.89
C GLY A 38 7.08 1.91 7.80
N LEU A 39 6.80 2.46 6.61
CA LEU A 39 5.72 3.42 6.36
C LEU A 39 5.05 3.18 5.01
N VAL A 40 3.78 3.58 4.96
CA VAL A 40 3.01 3.79 3.74
C VAL A 40 2.84 5.29 3.53
N ALA A 41 3.00 5.76 2.29
CA ALA A 41 2.75 7.15 1.91
C ALA A 41 1.70 7.25 0.82
N VAL A 42 0.97 8.36 0.83
CA VAL A 42 0.07 8.75 -0.26
C VAL A 42 0.46 10.12 -0.81
N ALA A 43 0.32 10.32 -2.11
CA ALA A 43 0.43 11.63 -2.75
C ALA A 43 -0.69 11.79 -3.77
N VAL A 44 -1.27 12.98 -3.87
CA VAL A 44 -2.33 13.28 -4.84
C VAL A 44 -2.03 14.60 -5.54
N GLU A 45 -2.16 14.60 -6.86
CA GLU A 45 -2.06 15.78 -7.70
C GLU A 45 -3.21 15.78 -8.70
N GLY A 46 -4.13 16.73 -8.53
CA GLY A 46 -5.31 16.86 -9.38
C GLY A 46 -6.24 15.63 -9.30
N ASN A 47 -6.34 14.90 -10.41
CA ASN A 47 -7.16 13.72 -10.58
C ASN A 47 -6.37 12.39 -10.55
N LYS A 48 -5.11 12.44 -10.08
CA LYS A 48 -4.20 11.31 -9.97
C LYS A 48 -3.65 11.17 -8.57
N GLY A 49 -3.53 9.95 -8.07
CA GLY A 49 -2.99 9.64 -6.75
C GLY A 49 -2.06 8.44 -6.78
N ALA A 50 -1.05 8.45 -5.93
CA ALA A 50 -0.13 7.35 -5.71
C ALA A 50 -0.11 6.92 -4.26
N VAL A 51 -0.03 5.63 -4.01
CA VAL A 51 0.25 5.02 -2.72
C VAL A 51 1.48 4.15 -2.83
N VAL A 52 2.38 4.24 -1.86
CA VAL A 52 3.63 3.46 -1.83
C VAL A 52 3.83 2.84 -0.46
N GLU A 53 4.51 1.70 -0.42
CA GLU A 53 4.97 1.04 0.80
C GLU A 53 6.49 0.90 0.76
N VAL A 54 7.13 1.44 1.80
CA VAL A 54 8.57 1.29 2.03
C VAL A 54 8.77 0.59 3.38
N ASN A 55 9.40 -0.57 3.33
CA ASN A 55 9.60 -1.39 4.51
C ASN A 55 10.99 -1.17 5.14
N SER A 56 11.08 -1.44 6.46
CA SER A 56 12.29 -1.51 7.27
C SER A 56 12.20 -2.70 8.24
N GLU A 57 13.32 -3.03 8.90
CA GLU A 57 13.33 -4.14 9.87
C GLU A 57 12.56 -3.76 11.14
N THR A 58 12.75 -2.54 11.65
CA THR A 58 12.15 -2.08 12.90
C THR A 58 11.27 -0.83 12.73
N ASP A 59 10.37 -0.60 13.68
CA ASP A 59 9.52 0.59 13.74
C ASP A 59 10.26 1.87 14.16
N PHE A 60 11.47 1.76 14.73
CA PHE A 60 12.32 2.90 15.03
C PHE A 60 12.72 3.67 13.77
N VAL A 61 12.96 2.96 12.66
CA VAL A 61 13.28 3.57 11.37
C VAL A 61 12.12 4.44 10.85
N ALA A 62 10.88 4.05 11.12
CA ALA A 62 9.70 4.84 10.73
C ALA A 62 9.66 6.24 11.38
N LYS A 63 10.39 6.45 12.49
CA LYS A 63 10.52 7.74 13.18
C LYS A 63 11.73 8.56 12.69
N ASN A 64 12.59 7.99 11.85
CA ASN A 64 13.76 8.65 11.33
C ASN A 64 13.38 9.62 10.20
N GLU A 65 13.77 10.89 10.33
CA GLU A 65 13.41 11.95 9.37
C GLU A 65 13.90 11.65 7.94
N ILE A 66 15.11 11.10 7.78
CA ILE A 66 15.66 10.79 6.45
C ILE A 66 14.85 9.67 5.78
N PHE A 67 14.38 8.70 6.56
CA PHE A 67 13.50 7.66 6.06
C PHE A 67 12.13 8.22 5.68
N GLN A 68 11.54 9.07 6.52
CA GLN A 68 10.26 9.72 6.23
C GLN A 68 10.32 10.56 4.95
N GLU A 69 11.37 11.39 4.79
CA GLU A 69 11.61 12.17 3.56
C GLU A 69 11.74 11.26 2.32
N TYR A 70 12.42 10.12 2.45
CA TYR A 70 12.53 9.17 1.36
C TYR A 70 11.17 8.57 0.98
N VAL A 71 10.33 8.25 1.96
CA VAL A 71 8.99 7.67 1.73
C VAL A 71 8.03 8.70 1.14
N GLU A 72 8.10 9.97 1.58
CA GLU A 72 7.35 11.08 0.97
C GLU A 72 7.75 11.28 -0.50
N ASP A 73 9.07 11.35 -0.78
CA ASP A 73 9.59 11.45 -2.14
C ASP A 73 9.17 10.24 -2.99
N ALA A 74 9.09 9.02 -2.40
CA ALA A 74 8.67 7.82 -3.12
C ALA A 74 7.25 7.94 -3.66
N ALA A 75 6.32 8.52 -2.90
CA ALA A 75 4.95 8.73 -3.36
C ALA A 75 4.88 9.74 -4.51
N LEU A 76 5.69 10.82 -4.47
CA LEU A 76 5.79 11.78 -5.56
C LEU A 76 6.43 11.17 -6.82
N VAL A 77 7.48 10.37 -6.64
CA VAL A 77 8.14 9.66 -7.75
C VAL A 77 7.18 8.63 -8.37
N ALA A 78 6.34 7.97 -7.56
CA ALA A 78 5.32 7.06 -8.06
C ALA A 78 4.30 7.76 -8.96
N LEU A 79 3.85 8.97 -8.60
CA LEU A 79 2.97 9.78 -9.48
C LEU A 79 3.59 10.04 -10.86
N MET A 80 4.90 10.36 -10.88
CA MET A 80 5.62 10.67 -12.12
C MET A 80 5.87 9.43 -12.99
N ASN A 81 5.98 8.24 -12.39
CA ASN A 81 6.34 6.98 -13.05
C ASN A 81 5.20 5.95 -13.07
N ASN A 82 3.96 6.38 -12.90
CA ASN A 82 2.76 5.53 -12.90
C ASN A 82 2.85 4.32 -11.95
N GLY A 83 3.65 4.43 -10.87
CA GLY A 83 3.83 3.38 -9.89
C GLY A 83 4.76 2.23 -10.33
N GLU A 84 5.39 2.31 -11.50
CA GLU A 84 6.31 1.30 -12.00
C GLU A 84 7.61 1.30 -11.20
N LEU A 85 7.81 0.25 -10.38
CA LEU A 85 8.93 0.18 -9.43
C LEU A 85 10.30 0.28 -10.10
N CYS A 86 10.46 -0.29 -11.30
CA CYS A 86 11.72 -0.23 -12.05
C CYS A 86 12.07 1.21 -12.39
N ASP A 87 11.10 1.97 -12.91
CA ASP A 87 11.27 3.36 -13.29
C ASP A 87 11.47 4.26 -12.08
N MET A 88 10.73 4.01 -11.00
CA MET A 88 10.92 4.69 -9.72
C MET A 88 12.32 4.52 -9.18
N LYS A 89 12.88 3.31 -9.17
CA LYS A 89 14.24 3.01 -8.70
C LYS A 89 15.30 3.74 -9.51
N ASN A 90 15.11 3.80 -10.83
CA ASN A 90 16.03 4.48 -11.75
C ASN A 90 15.85 6.00 -11.80
N PHE A 91 14.77 6.54 -11.20
CA PHE A 91 14.48 7.97 -11.20
C PHE A 91 15.64 8.77 -10.60
N GLN A 92 16.15 9.74 -11.37
CA GLN A 92 17.24 10.59 -10.92
C GLN A 92 16.71 11.76 -10.09
N CYS A 93 17.08 11.79 -8.81
CA CYS A 93 16.68 12.87 -7.91
C CYS A 93 17.49 14.13 -8.21
N PRO A 94 16.87 15.22 -8.69
CA PRO A 94 17.60 16.41 -9.12
C PRO A 94 18.43 17.06 -8.02
N LYS A 95 17.94 17.03 -6.78
CA LYS A 95 18.59 17.67 -5.62
C LYS A 95 19.90 17.01 -5.20
N VAL A 96 20.02 15.68 -5.39
CA VAL A 96 21.17 14.90 -4.87
C VAL A 96 21.99 14.24 -5.97
N HIS A 97 21.55 14.33 -7.24
CA HIS A 97 22.20 13.70 -8.39
C HIS A 97 22.48 12.20 -8.20
N LYS A 98 21.53 11.49 -7.60
CA LYS A 98 21.54 10.04 -7.38
C LYS A 98 20.22 9.45 -7.81
N SER A 99 20.24 8.17 -8.24
CA SER A 99 19.00 7.44 -8.46
C SER A 99 18.28 7.18 -7.13
N PHE A 100 17.00 6.87 -7.22
CA PHE A 100 16.18 6.57 -6.04
C PHE A 100 16.68 5.29 -5.34
N GLU A 101 17.19 4.32 -6.11
CA GLU A 101 17.83 3.10 -5.61
C GLU A 101 19.16 3.38 -4.90
N GLU A 102 19.98 4.31 -5.44
CA GLU A 102 21.24 4.71 -4.78
C GLU A 102 20.96 5.43 -3.45
N ARG A 103 19.88 6.22 -3.35
CA ARG A 103 19.45 6.85 -2.10
C ARG A 103 19.05 5.80 -1.06
N LEU A 104 18.30 4.78 -1.47
CA LEU A 104 17.92 3.66 -0.60
C LEU A 104 19.16 2.90 -0.09
N THR A 105 20.10 2.60 -0.98
CA THR A 105 21.35 1.93 -0.64
C THR A 105 22.18 2.72 0.37
N ASP A 106 22.30 4.03 0.18
CA ASP A 106 23.00 4.92 1.12
C ASP A 106 22.34 4.92 2.50
N MET A 107 21.00 4.93 2.52
CA MET A 107 20.22 4.93 3.74
C MET A 107 20.37 3.59 4.50
N ILE A 108 20.32 2.44 3.80
CA ILE A 108 20.62 1.12 4.36
C ILE A 108 22.01 1.08 4.97
N ALA A 109 23.01 1.65 4.28
CA ALA A 109 24.38 1.70 4.78
C ALA A 109 24.53 2.59 6.03
N LYS A 110 23.78 3.71 6.10
CA LYS A 110 23.83 4.70 7.18
C LYS A 110 23.07 4.25 8.43
N ILE A 111 21.85 3.74 8.26
CA ILE A 111 20.96 3.33 9.35
C ILE A 111 21.33 1.93 9.85
N GLY A 112 21.77 1.05 8.96
CA GLY A 112 22.24 -0.29 9.33
C GLY A 112 21.15 -1.37 9.27
N GLU A 113 19.94 -1.05 8.79
CA GLU A 113 18.83 -1.99 8.62
C GLU A 113 18.55 -2.29 7.15
N ASN A 114 17.91 -3.43 6.87
CA ASN A 114 17.32 -3.72 5.57
C ASN A 114 16.15 -2.81 5.30
N MET A 115 16.06 -2.26 4.10
CA MET A 115 14.95 -1.43 3.65
C MET A 115 14.58 -1.77 2.22
N ASN A 116 13.30 -1.66 1.88
CA ASN A 116 12.80 -2.01 0.55
C ASN A 116 11.68 -1.07 0.11
N LEU A 117 11.80 -0.50 -1.08
CA LEU A 117 10.69 0.08 -1.82
C LEU A 117 9.88 -1.09 -2.39
N ARG A 118 8.84 -1.51 -1.66
CA ARG A 118 8.18 -2.80 -1.86
C ARG A 118 7.16 -2.78 -2.98
N ARG A 119 6.24 -1.84 -2.91
CA ARG A 119 5.12 -1.73 -3.85
C ARG A 119 4.65 -0.30 -4.00
N ALA A 120 4.09 0.00 -5.16
CA ALA A 120 3.43 1.25 -5.46
C ALA A 120 2.19 0.95 -6.31
N LYS A 121 1.16 1.77 -6.18
CA LYS A 121 0.00 1.78 -7.07
C LYS A 121 -0.41 3.21 -7.33
N VAL A 122 -0.76 3.48 -8.59
CA VAL A 122 -1.33 4.76 -9.01
C VAL A 122 -2.77 4.54 -9.43
N VAL A 123 -3.64 5.45 -9.05
CA VAL A 123 -5.03 5.51 -9.49
C VAL A 123 -5.30 6.88 -10.12
N GLU A 124 -6.10 6.92 -11.17
CA GLU A 124 -6.37 8.14 -11.93
C GLU A 124 -7.80 8.11 -12.49
N VAL A 125 -8.44 9.26 -12.56
CA VAL A 125 -9.71 9.46 -13.25
C VAL A 125 -9.58 10.54 -14.31
N SER A 126 -10.34 10.42 -15.39
CA SER A 126 -10.37 11.43 -16.47
C SER A 126 -11.06 12.72 -16.00
N GLU A 127 -12.14 12.57 -15.23
CA GLU A 127 -12.92 13.67 -14.64
C GLU A 127 -13.41 13.28 -13.26
N GLY A 128 -13.09 14.07 -12.25
CA GLY A 128 -13.45 13.76 -10.85
C GLY A 128 -12.36 14.08 -9.87
N VAL A 129 -12.21 13.22 -8.85
CA VAL A 129 -11.21 13.38 -7.78
C VAL A 129 -10.59 12.05 -7.38
N VAL A 130 -9.36 12.10 -6.90
CA VAL A 130 -8.74 11.01 -6.13
C VAL A 130 -8.64 11.48 -4.68
N ALA A 131 -9.33 10.79 -3.77
CA ALA A 131 -9.38 11.12 -2.36
C ALA A 131 -8.41 10.24 -1.56
N PRO A 132 -7.42 10.84 -0.87
CA PRO A 132 -6.49 10.11 -0.03
C PRO A 132 -7.01 9.96 1.41
N TYR A 133 -6.60 8.86 2.06
CA TYR A 133 -6.72 8.69 3.50
C TYR A 133 -5.52 7.92 4.05
N VAL A 134 -5.01 8.37 5.20
CA VAL A 134 -3.94 7.68 5.92
C VAL A 134 -4.41 7.38 7.34
N HIS A 135 -4.28 6.13 7.74
CA HIS A 135 -4.61 5.68 9.09
C HIS A 135 -3.34 5.43 9.89
N ASN A 136 -3.40 5.69 11.21
CA ASN A 136 -2.25 5.66 12.12
C ASN A 136 -1.11 6.56 11.61
N VAL A 137 -1.46 7.85 11.45
CA VAL A 137 -0.57 8.88 10.89
C VAL A 137 0.68 9.06 11.76
N THR A 138 1.86 8.95 11.15
CA THR A 138 3.15 9.26 11.76
C THR A 138 3.55 10.70 11.45
N ARG A 139 3.34 11.15 10.21
CA ARG A 139 3.54 12.50 9.68
C ARG A 139 2.52 12.71 8.55
N ASN A 140 2.30 13.95 8.11
CA ASN A 140 1.38 14.24 7.01
C ASN A 140 1.58 13.28 5.83
N ASN A 141 0.50 12.61 5.40
CA ASN A 141 0.49 11.63 4.31
C ASN A 141 1.34 10.36 4.52
N LEU A 142 1.89 10.16 5.72
CA LEU A 142 2.64 8.97 6.11
C LEU A 142 1.96 8.24 7.27
N GLY A 143 1.85 6.93 7.19
CA GLY A 143 1.26 6.14 8.27
C GLY A 143 1.40 4.63 8.07
N LYS A 144 0.50 3.87 8.69
CA LYS A 144 0.51 2.40 8.65
C LYS A 144 -0.44 1.82 7.59
N ILE A 145 -1.49 2.57 7.22
CA ILE A 145 -2.41 2.20 6.14
C ILE A 145 -2.60 3.43 5.25
N GLY A 146 -2.39 3.30 3.97
CA GLY A 146 -2.64 4.32 2.96
C GLY A 146 -3.73 3.87 2.00
N VAL A 147 -4.71 4.73 1.78
CA VAL A 147 -5.85 4.46 0.90
C VAL A 147 -6.01 5.60 -0.11
N LEU A 148 -6.34 5.22 -1.32
CA LEU A 148 -6.78 6.11 -2.38
C LEU A 148 -8.13 5.62 -2.90
N VAL A 149 -9.08 6.52 -3.08
CA VAL A 149 -10.36 6.23 -3.75
C VAL A 149 -10.52 7.19 -4.92
N ALA A 150 -10.67 6.65 -6.11
CA ALA A 150 -10.83 7.39 -7.35
C ALA A 150 -12.33 7.48 -7.69
N LEU A 151 -12.92 8.68 -7.60
CA LEU A 151 -14.31 8.97 -7.94
C LEU A 151 -14.40 9.69 -9.27
N GLU A 152 -15.05 9.04 -10.25
CA GLU A 152 -15.33 9.63 -11.55
C GLU A 152 -16.72 10.31 -11.52
N SER A 153 -16.74 11.61 -11.76
CA SER A 153 -17.97 12.41 -11.75
C SER A 153 -17.74 13.84 -12.24
N LYS A 154 -18.78 14.48 -12.74
CA LYS A 154 -18.86 15.93 -13.06
C LYS A 154 -19.35 16.80 -11.88
N ALA A 155 -19.65 16.21 -10.75
CA ALA A 155 -20.12 16.92 -9.57
C ALA A 155 -19.07 17.85 -8.98
N ASP A 156 -19.47 18.68 -8.02
CA ASP A 156 -18.58 19.57 -7.28
C ASP A 156 -17.42 18.81 -6.64
N LYS A 157 -16.20 19.23 -6.95
CA LYS A 157 -14.96 18.53 -6.53
C LYS A 157 -14.76 18.52 -5.01
N ALA A 158 -15.23 19.55 -4.29
CA ALA A 158 -15.07 19.60 -2.84
C ALA A 158 -15.97 18.57 -2.16
N LYS A 159 -17.21 18.45 -2.61
CA LYS A 159 -18.16 17.44 -2.11
C LYS A 159 -17.73 16.03 -2.50
N LEU A 160 -17.21 15.84 -3.71
CA LEU A 160 -16.64 14.56 -4.13
C LEU A 160 -15.41 14.17 -3.28
N ALA A 161 -14.55 15.12 -2.94
CA ALA A 161 -13.38 14.86 -2.10
C ALA A 161 -13.79 14.44 -0.69
N GLU A 162 -14.84 15.05 -0.12
CA GLU A 162 -15.40 14.68 1.17
C GLU A 162 -16.00 13.25 1.14
N LEU A 163 -16.83 12.95 0.14
CA LEU A 163 -17.39 11.62 -0.07
C LEU A 163 -16.28 10.57 -0.23
N GLY A 164 -15.31 10.87 -1.10
CA GLY A 164 -14.18 9.98 -1.36
C GLY A 164 -13.34 9.71 -0.12
N LYS A 165 -13.11 10.72 0.74
CA LYS A 165 -12.44 10.56 2.02
C LYS A 165 -13.21 9.63 2.97
N HIS A 166 -14.50 9.76 3.05
CA HIS A 166 -15.35 8.89 3.87
C HIS A 166 -15.31 7.43 3.38
N ILE A 167 -15.34 7.22 2.05
CA ILE A 167 -15.19 5.89 1.48
C ILE A 167 -13.77 5.36 1.72
N ALA A 168 -12.72 6.19 1.62
CA ALA A 168 -11.36 5.78 1.90
C ALA A 168 -11.17 5.37 3.39
N MET A 169 -11.86 6.03 4.32
CA MET A 169 -11.91 5.61 5.72
C MET A 169 -12.58 4.24 5.87
N HIS A 170 -13.69 4.00 5.15
CA HIS A 170 -14.35 2.70 5.11
C HIS A 170 -13.41 1.62 4.57
N VAL A 171 -12.73 1.87 3.44
CA VAL A 171 -11.75 0.94 2.84
C VAL A 171 -10.62 0.60 3.81
N ALA A 172 -10.10 1.58 4.55
CA ALA A 172 -9.07 1.34 5.56
C ALA A 172 -9.53 0.41 6.68
N ALA A 173 -10.80 0.51 7.10
CA ALA A 173 -11.38 -0.29 8.18
C ALA A 173 -11.82 -1.68 7.70
N SER A 174 -12.51 -1.77 6.56
CA SER A 174 -13.15 -2.99 6.07
C SER A 174 -12.29 -3.80 5.12
N GLN A 175 -11.20 -3.23 4.59
CA GLN A 175 -10.18 -3.87 3.75
C GLN A 175 -10.77 -4.72 2.61
N PRO A 176 -11.62 -4.16 1.73
CA PRO A 176 -12.15 -4.88 0.59
C PRO A 176 -11.04 -5.30 -0.36
N LEU A 177 -11.24 -6.45 -1.04
CA LEU A 177 -10.29 -6.98 -2.01
C LEU A 177 -10.65 -6.58 -3.44
N PHE A 178 -11.93 -6.39 -3.73
CA PHE A 178 -12.48 -6.12 -5.05
C PHE A 178 -13.39 -4.90 -5.01
N LEU A 179 -13.52 -4.20 -6.13
CA LEU A 179 -14.44 -3.07 -6.23
C LEU A 179 -15.87 -3.55 -6.41
N THR A 180 -16.09 -4.40 -7.42
CA THR A 180 -17.40 -4.94 -7.81
C THR A 180 -17.40 -6.46 -7.78
N ILE A 181 -18.61 -7.09 -7.82
CA ILE A 181 -18.75 -8.55 -7.94
C ILE A 181 -18.09 -9.06 -9.23
N ALA A 182 -18.12 -8.26 -10.31
CA ALA A 182 -17.54 -8.64 -11.60
C ALA A 182 -16.00 -8.76 -11.56
N ASP A 183 -15.35 -8.12 -10.59
CA ASP A 183 -13.89 -8.18 -10.42
C ASP A 183 -13.43 -9.43 -9.66
N VAL A 184 -14.37 -10.16 -9.05
CA VAL A 184 -14.05 -11.39 -8.31
C VAL A 184 -13.81 -12.53 -9.30
N ASP A 185 -12.68 -13.22 -9.16
CA ASP A 185 -12.36 -14.37 -10.00
C ASP A 185 -13.44 -15.45 -9.88
N PRO A 186 -14.13 -15.84 -10.97
CA PRO A 186 -15.11 -16.90 -10.94
C PRO A 186 -14.58 -18.23 -10.41
N ALA A 187 -13.30 -18.55 -10.62
CA ALA A 187 -12.68 -19.76 -10.10
C ALA A 187 -12.57 -19.72 -8.58
N ALA A 188 -12.28 -18.57 -7.98
CA ALA A 188 -12.27 -18.39 -6.53
C ALA A 188 -13.68 -18.56 -5.96
N VAL A 189 -14.72 -18.03 -6.61
CA VAL A 189 -16.12 -18.17 -6.20
C VAL A 189 -16.55 -19.64 -6.24
N GLU A 190 -16.22 -20.39 -7.32
CA GLU A 190 -16.53 -21.81 -7.43
C GLU A 190 -15.78 -22.66 -6.37
N HIS A 191 -14.54 -22.28 -6.05
CA HIS A 191 -13.79 -22.91 -4.97
C HIS A 191 -14.48 -22.70 -3.60
N GLU A 192 -14.87 -21.47 -3.28
CA GLU A 192 -15.63 -21.16 -2.06
C GLU A 192 -16.98 -21.91 -2.02
N LYS A 193 -17.72 -21.95 -3.13
CA LYS A 193 -18.97 -22.72 -3.22
C LYS A 193 -18.75 -24.19 -2.92
N SER A 194 -17.68 -24.79 -3.44
CA SER A 194 -17.38 -26.22 -3.21
C SER A 194 -17.11 -26.50 -1.73
N ILE A 195 -16.32 -25.64 -1.07
CA ILE A 195 -16.03 -25.74 0.37
C ILE A 195 -17.33 -25.64 1.18
N PHE A 196 -18.17 -24.64 0.90
CA PHE A 196 -19.43 -24.44 1.61
C PHE A 196 -20.43 -25.58 1.36
N ALA A 197 -20.46 -26.14 0.14
CA ALA A 197 -21.30 -27.28 -0.18
C ALA A 197 -20.88 -28.53 0.59
N GLU A 198 -19.59 -28.81 0.73
CA GLU A 198 -19.08 -29.92 1.54
C GLU A 198 -19.41 -29.74 3.02
N GLN A 199 -19.19 -28.55 3.57
CA GLN A 199 -19.55 -28.23 4.95
C GLN A 199 -21.06 -28.37 5.20
N ALA A 200 -21.89 -27.95 4.25
CA ALA A 200 -23.34 -28.05 4.35
C ALA A 200 -23.84 -29.48 4.24
N LYS A 201 -23.23 -30.34 3.39
CA LYS A 201 -23.55 -31.77 3.30
C LYS A 201 -23.34 -32.48 4.63
N ALA A 202 -22.31 -32.15 5.38
CA ALA A 202 -22.05 -32.67 6.71
C ALA A 202 -23.17 -32.39 7.72
N SER A 203 -24.07 -31.42 7.46
CA SER A 203 -25.19 -31.06 8.31
C SER A 203 -26.40 -32.01 8.16
N GLY A 204 -26.38 -32.94 7.20
CA GLY A 204 -27.46 -33.91 6.96
C GLY A 204 -28.78 -33.31 6.44
N LYS A 205 -28.77 -32.05 5.95
CA LYS A 205 -29.94 -31.35 5.45
C LYS A 205 -30.30 -31.75 4.02
N PRO A 206 -31.58 -31.63 3.61
CA PRO A 206 -32.00 -31.85 2.22
C PRO A 206 -31.26 -30.99 1.21
N ALA A 207 -31.06 -31.48 -0.02
CA ALA A 207 -30.27 -30.83 -1.07
C ALA A 207 -30.73 -29.38 -1.39
N ASN A 208 -32.04 -29.17 -1.46
CA ASN A 208 -32.61 -27.84 -1.70
C ASN A 208 -32.33 -26.81 -0.58
N ILE A 209 -32.15 -27.28 0.66
CA ILE A 209 -31.75 -26.44 1.79
C ILE A 209 -30.24 -26.17 1.71
N ILE A 210 -29.45 -27.18 1.36
CA ILE A 210 -27.99 -27.01 1.16
C ILE A 210 -27.71 -25.95 0.09
N GLU A 211 -28.42 -26.01 -1.06
CA GLU A 211 -28.27 -25.03 -2.14
C GLU A 211 -28.50 -23.58 -1.65
N LYS A 212 -29.63 -23.35 -0.95
CA LYS A 212 -29.92 -22.04 -0.35
C LYS A 212 -28.88 -21.59 0.69
N MET A 213 -28.32 -22.53 1.45
CA MET A 213 -27.25 -22.23 2.41
C MET A 213 -25.97 -21.80 1.68
N VAL A 214 -25.62 -22.46 0.59
CA VAL A 214 -24.44 -22.10 -0.24
C VAL A 214 -24.63 -20.72 -0.86
N GLU A 215 -25.81 -20.44 -1.46
CA GLU A 215 -26.12 -19.12 -2.00
C GLU A 215 -26.02 -18.02 -0.94
N GLY A 216 -26.55 -18.26 0.25
CA GLY A 216 -26.48 -17.32 1.37
C GLY A 216 -25.03 -17.07 1.83
N ARG A 217 -24.19 -18.11 1.81
CA ARG A 217 -22.76 -18.00 2.15
C ARG A 217 -21.98 -17.23 1.09
N ILE A 218 -22.26 -17.46 -0.19
CA ILE A 218 -21.61 -16.70 -1.28
C ILE A 218 -22.03 -15.24 -1.23
N ARG A 219 -23.28 -14.93 -0.94
CA ARG A 219 -23.71 -13.54 -0.73
C ARG A 219 -22.92 -12.88 0.39
N LYS A 220 -22.78 -13.58 1.52
CA LYS A 220 -21.97 -13.09 2.65
C LYS A 220 -20.50 -12.91 2.29
N TYR A 221 -19.92 -13.80 1.49
CA TYR A 221 -18.57 -13.66 0.96
C TYR A 221 -18.42 -12.35 0.15
N TYR A 222 -19.37 -12.04 -0.75
CA TYR A 222 -19.34 -10.77 -1.47
C TYR A 222 -19.49 -9.57 -0.52
N ASP A 223 -20.36 -9.66 0.49
CA ASP A 223 -20.51 -8.60 1.50
C ASP A 223 -19.23 -8.37 2.32
N GLU A 224 -18.33 -9.35 2.39
CA GLU A 224 -17.04 -9.25 3.09
C GLU A 224 -15.91 -8.70 2.19
N VAL A 225 -15.85 -9.13 0.91
CA VAL A 225 -14.67 -8.84 0.06
C VAL A 225 -14.89 -7.78 -1.02
N VAL A 226 -16.15 -7.42 -1.35
CA VAL A 226 -16.48 -6.48 -2.44
C VAL A 226 -16.88 -5.13 -1.88
N LEU A 227 -16.13 -4.07 -2.19
CA LEU A 227 -16.34 -2.73 -1.65
C LEU A 227 -17.78 -2.24 -1.82
N GLU A 228 -18.35 -2.35 -3.02
CA GLU A 228 -19.71 -1.87 -3.30
C GLU A 228 -20.80 -2.65 -2.52
N GLU A 229 -20.53 -3.89 -2.13
CA GLU A 229 -21.47 -4.74 -1.39
C GLU A 229 -21.31 -4.64 0.14
N GLN A 230 -20.19 -4.11 0.62
CA GLN A 230 -19.95 -3.97 2.07
C GLN A 230 -20.95 -3.02 2.72
N ALA A 231 -21.37 -3.36 3.96
CA ALA A 231 -22.11 -2.44 4.82
C ALA A 231 -21.21 -1.22 5.16
N TYR A 232 -21.73 -0.02 4.93
CA TYR A 232 -20.96 1.20 5.09
C TYR A 232 -20.69 1.50 6.57
N ILE A 233 -19.44 1.73 6.95
CA ILE A 233 -19.04 1.85 8.38
C ILE A 233 -19.70 3.01 9.13
N MET A 234 -20.10 4.09 8.42
CA MET A 234 -20.75 5.25 9.05
C MET A 234 -22.27 5.13 9.09
N ASP A 235 -22.85 4.24 8.27
CA ASP A 235 -24.29 3.94 8.21
C ASP A 235 -24.45 2.46 7.80
N PRO A 236 -24.36 1.52 8.77
CA PRO A 236 -24.39 0.07 8.49
C PRO A 236 -25.70 -0.44 7.86
N ASP A 237 -26.77 0.35 7.90
CA ASP A 237 -28.04 0.02 7.24
C ASP A 237 -27.95 0.17 5.72
N LYS A 238 -26.91 0.83 5.20
CA LYS A 238 -26.67 1.04 3.78
C LYS A 238 -25.41 0.31 3.30
N LYS A 239 -25.45 -0.19 2.08
CA LYS A 239 -24.25 -0.63 1.36
C LYS A 239 -23.51 0.55 0.75
N VAL A 240 -22.20 0.42 0.52
CA VAL A 240 -21.39 1.46 -0.12
C VAL A 240 -22.00 1.91 -1.45
N LYS A 241 -22.47 0.98 -2.31
CA LYS A 241 -23.18 1.33 -3.56
C LYS A 241 -24.42 2.20 -3.37
N GLN A 242 -25.14 2.03 -2.27
CA GLN A 242 -26.32 2.84 -1.96
C GLN A 242 -25.91 4.26 -1.54
N VAL A 243 -24.82 4.38 -0.76
CA VAL A 243 -24.26 5.68 -0.37
C VAL A 243 -23.82 6.46 -1.61
N ILE A 244 -23.16 5.81 -2.58
CA ILE A 244 -22.77 6.43 -3.86
C ILE A 244 -24.01 6.87 -4.65
N ALA A 245 -25.03 6.02 -4.74
CA ALA A 245 -26.27 6.35 -5.47
C ALA A 245 -27.05 7.51 -4.80
N ASP A 246 -27.07 7.58 -3.49
CA ASP A 246 -27.71 8.68 -2.75
C ASP A 246 -26.95 9.99 -2.96
N ALA A 247 -25.61 9.96 -2.90
CA ALA A 247 -24.76 11.12 -3.17
C ALA A 247 -24.91 11.61 -4.63
N ALA A 248 -25.02 10.69 -5.60
CA ALA A 248 -25.23 11.04 -7.01
C ALA A 248 -26.55 11.81 -7.20
N LYS A 249 -27.63 11.41 -6.51
CA LYS A 249 -28.92 12.11 -6.52
C LYS A 249 -28.82 13.49 -5.87
N GLU A 250 -28.15 13.58 -4.72
CA GLU A 250 -27.95 14.84 -3.98
C GLU A 250 -27.14 15.86 -4.79
N LEU A 251 -26.06 15.39 -5.45
CA LEU A 251 -25.17 16.25 -6.23
C LEU A 251 -25.65 16.48 -7.68
N GLY A 252 -26.69 15.77 -8.11
CA GLY A 252 -27.29 15.94 -9.44
C GLY A 252 -26.35 15.50 -10.58
N ALA A 253 -25.44 14.57 -10.32
CA ALA A 253 -24.49 14.04 -11.30
C ALA A 253 -24.18 12.57 -11.00
N ASP A 254 -23.89 11.79 -12.05
CA ASP A 254 -23.44 10.41 -11.87
C ASP A 254 -22.11 10.38 -11.11
N ILE A 255 -22.01 9.46 -10.16
CA ILE A 255 -20.79 9.20 -9.40
C ILE A 255 -20.46 7.72 -9.49
N LYS A 256 -19.22 7.41 -9.82
CA LYS A 256 -18.72 6.02 -9.87
C LYS A 256 -17.39 5.94 -9.12
N ILE A 257 -17.23 4.88 -8.34
CA ILE A 257 -15.89 4.50 -7.88
C ILE A 257 -15.21 3.85 -9.08
N LYS A 258 -14.15 4.47 -9.59
CA LYS A 258 -13.39 3.96 -10.76
C LYS A 258 -12.38 2.92 -10.36
N ASP A 259 -11.68 3.17 -9.28
CA ASP A 259 -10.66 2.28 -8.71
C ASP A 259 -10.40 2.70 -7.25
N PHE A 260 -9.80 1.81 -6.50
CA PHE A 260 -9.25 2.11 -5.20
C PHE A 260 -7.92 1.40 -4.98
N ALA A 261 -7.13 1.90 -4.05
CA ALA A 261 -5.92 1.25 -3.57
C ALA A 261 -5.90 1.29 -2.05
N CYS A 262 -5.56 0.18 -1.42
CA CYS A 262 -5.36 0.09 0.00
C CYS A 262 -4.06 -0.66 0.27
N PHE A 263 -3.08 0.01 0.90
CA PHE A 263 -1.85 -0.62 1.34
C PHE A 263 -1.79 -0.60 2.87
N LYS A 264 -1.75 -1.78 3.45
CA LYS A 264 -1.46 -1.99 4.86
C LYS A 264 -0.01 -2.40 5.00
N LEU A 265 0.71 -1.67 5.84
CA LEU A 265 2.14 -1.92 6.06
C LEU A 265 2.40 -3.36 6.49
N GLY A 266 3.36 -4.01 5.82
CA GLY A 266 3.80 -5.37 6.13
C GLY A 266 2.81 -6.48 5.74
N GLU A 267 1.69 -6.14 5.09
CA GLU A 267 0.69 -7.13 4.66
C GLU A 267 1.32 -8.23 3.80
N GLY A 268 1.03 -9.50 4.13
CA GLY A 268 1.56 -10.67 3.43
C GLY A 268 3.04 -10.99 3.70
N ILE A 269 3.74 -10.20 4.55
CA ILE A 269 5.10 -10.52 4.98
C ILE A 269 5.02 -11.40 6.22
N GLN A 270 5.57 -12.62 6.12
CA GLN A 270 5.68 -13.51 7.30
C GLN A 270 6.75 -12.95 8.24
N LYS A 271 6.32 -12.44 9.39
CA LYS A 271 7.22 -12.14 10.50
C LYS A 271 7.64 -13.48 11.11
N LYS A 272 8.95 -13.70 11.28
CA LYS A 272 9.40 -14.77 12.17
C LYS A 272 8.92 -14.40 13.56
N GLU A 273 8.07 -15.21 14.15
CA GLU A 273 7.83 -15.16 15.60
C GLU A 273 9.16 -15.55 16.25
N GLU A 274 9.88 -14.55 16.73
CA GLU A 274 11.02 -14.79 17.60
C GLU A 274 10.45 -15.22 18.95
N ASP A 275 10.47 -16.52 19.20
CA ASP A 275 10.19 -17.06 20.54
C ASP A 275 11.37 -16.70 21.44
N PHE A 276 11.31 -15.49 21.97
CA PHE A 276 12.34 -14.95 22.87
C PHE A 276 12.58 -15.86 24.08
N ALA A 277 11.55 -16.59 24.53
CA ALA A 277 11.67 -17.57 25.60
C ALA A 277 12.51 -18.78 25.18
N ALA A 278 12.32 -19.28 23.95
CA ALA A 278 13.11 -20.37 23.40
C ALA A 278 14.58 -19.95 23.12
N GLU A 279 14.84 -18.72 22.66
CA GLU A 279 16.18 -18.20 22.46
C GLU A 279 16.94 -18.03 23.77
N VAL A 280 16.29 -17.46 24.79
CA VAL A 280 16.89 -17.33 26.15
C VAL A 280 17.16 -18.71 26.74
N ALA A 281 16.25 -19.68 26.60
CA ALA A 281 16.45 -21.04 27.07
C ALA A 281 17.61 -21.73 26.34
N ALA A 282 17.77 -21.50 25.02
CA ALA A 282 18.89 -22.04 24.25
C ALA A 282 20.23 -21.39 24.60
N GLN A 283 20.27 -20.16 25.08
CA GLN A 283 21.48 -19.50 25.56
C GLN A 283 21.87 -19.92 26.98
N LEU A 284 20.90 -20.22 27.84
CA LEU A 284 21.15 -20.69 29.22
C LEU A 284 21.61 -22.16 29.28
N ASN A 285 21.36 -22.92 28.22
CA ASN A 285 21.76 -24.34 28.13
C ASN A 285 23.09 -24.57 27.34
N LYS A 286 23.83 -23.51 27.05
CA LYS A 286 25.19 -23.54 26.51
C LYS A 286 26.22 -23.21 27.59
#